data_561140bd187f60da1bb646019d1d53ec
#
_entry.id   561140bd187f60da1bb646019d1d53ec
#
_cell.length_a   1.000
_cell.length_b   1.000
_cell.length_c   1.000
_cell.angle_alpha   90.00
_cell.angle_beta   90.00
_cell.angle_gamma   90.00
#
_symmetry.space_group_name_H-M   'P 1'
#
loop_
_entity.id
_entity.type
_entity.pdbx_description
1 polymer ?
#
loop_
_entity_poly.entity_id
_entity_poly.type
_entity_poly.pdbx_seq_one_letter_code
_entity_poly.pdbx_strand_id
1 'polypeptide(L)'
;MVTTRSENDSMGPIDVPASQLWGAQTQRSLEHFRISQEKMPTELIHALAMTKRAAVQVNMALGLLPTDRAKAIMAAADEVLNGDHAGEFPLSIWQTGSGTQTNMNMNEVLANRASELLGGERGNHRLVHPNDDVNKSQSSNDVFPTAMHVAAVIGLREHLLPELKALQGTLAKKAEAYRDIVKIGRTHLQDATPLTLGQEISGWVAMLAHSVQHIEATIPHLCELALGGTAVGTGLNTHPEYAVRVANEIAALVQQPFITAPNKFEALATCDALVHGHGALKGLAASLMKIANDVRWLSSGPRCGIGEISIPENEPGSSIMPGKVNPTQCEAMTMLCAQVMGNDVAINIGGASGNFELNVFRPLVIHNFLQSIRLLADGIRGFNEHCAVGIEPNRDRITQLLNESLMLVTALNTHIGYDKAAEIAKKAHKEGLTLKAAALKLGYVTDEQFDEWVKPENMVGSMK
;
A
#
# COMPACT_ATOMS: atom_id res chain seq x y z
N MET A 1 16.79 -5.14 40.62
CA MET A 1 16.65 -3.73 40.19
C MET A 1 17.37 -3.59 38.88
N VAL A 2 16.78 -2.91 37.91
CA VAL A 2 17.48 -2.59 36.65
C VAL A 2 18.54 -1.55 36.98
N THR A 3 19.79 -1.80 36.58
CA THR A 3 20.87 -0.82 36.74
C THR A 3 20.60 0.37 35.84
N THR A 4 20.63 1.59 36.37
CA THR A 4 20.42 2.83 35.62
C THR A 4 21.71 3.63 35.53
N ARG A 5 21.80 4.49 34.51
CA ARG A 5 22.76 5.57 34.38
C ARG A 5 22.04 6.90 34.33
N SER A 6 22.63 7.96 34.85
CA SER A 6 22.08 9.31 34.74
C SER A 6 22.47 9.93 33.39
N GLU A 7 21.50 10.50 32.69
CA GLU A 7 21.70 11.29 31.47
C GLU A 7 21.08 12.68 31.66
N ASN A 8 21.58 13.68 30.92
CA ASN A 8 21.09 15.05 31.01
C ASN A 8 20.57 15.51 29.62
N ASP A 9 19.52 16.30 29.68
CA ASP A 9 19.06 17.16 28.59
C ASP A 9 18.81 18.59 29.14
N SER A 10 18.19 19.44 28.32
CA SER A 10 17.87 20.83 28.71
C SER A 10 16.86 20.92 29.89
N MET A 11 16.18 19.83 30.23
CA MET A 11 15.24 19.75 31.37
C MET A 11 15.89 19.24 32.66
N GLY A 12 17.15 18.86 32.60
CA GLY A 12 17.91 18.32 33.71
C GLY A 12 18.13 16.80 33.69
N PRO A 13 18.62 16.19 34.78
CA PRO A 13 18.95 14.78 34.81
C PRO A 13 17.72 13.88 34.81
N ILE A 14 17.90 12.68 34.25
CA ILE A 14 16.93 11.58 34.28
C ILE A 14 17.68 10.24 34.29
N ASP A 15 17.13 9.24 34.96
CA ASP A 15 17.68 7.90 34.98
C ASP A 15 17.23 7.10 33.75
N VAL A 16 18.19 6.53 33.02
CA VAL A 16 17.99 5.69 31.83
C VAL A 16 18.53 4.28 32.17
N PRO A 17 17.88 3.20 31.72
CA PRO A 17 18.43 1.84 31.90
C PRO A 17 19.83 1.75 31.32
N ALA A 18 20.81 1.30 32.11
CA ALA A 18 22.23 1.32 31.76
C ALA A 18 22.55 0.47 30.50
N SER A 19 21.75 -0.57 30.24
CA SER A 19 21.91 -1.46 29.07
C SER A 19 21.45 -0.85 27.77
N GLN A 20 20.59 0.17 27.80
CA GLN A 20 20.00 0.75 26.59
C GLN A 20 20.91 1.81 25.96
N LEU A 21 20.80 1.99 24.64
CA LEU A 21 21.53 3.02 23.90
C LEU A 21 20.81 4.38 23.86
N TRP A 22 19.49 4.40 24.07
CA TRP A 22 18.76 5.68 24.09
C TRP A 22 19.16 6.55 25.27
N GLY A 23 18.83 7.83 25.22
CA GLY A 23 19.19 8.82 26.23
C GLY A 23 18.00 9.48 26.91
N ALA A 24 18.23 10.68 27.42
CA ALA A 24 17.29 11.41 28.28
C ALA A 24 15.97 11.74 27.60
N GLN A 25 15.99 12.23 26.36
CA GLN A 25 14.77 12.65 25.66
C GLN A 25 13.87 11.46 25.32
N THR A 26 14.45 10.34 24.91
CA THR A 26 13.71 9.09 24.68
C THR A 26 13.09 8.59 25.99
N GLN A 27 13.84 8.59 27.08
CA GLN A 27 13.34 8.18 28.38
C GLN A 27 12.14 9.02 28.83
N ARG A 28 12.21 10.36 28.69
CA ARG A 28 11.07 11.24 29.00
C ARG A 28 9.85 10.93 28.13
N SER A 29 10.06 10.65 26.84
CA SER A 29 8.97 10.27 25.95
C SER A 29 8.28 8.97 26.40
N LEU A 30 9.04 7.96 26.81
CA LEU A 30 8.52 6.71 27.36
C LEU A 30 7.69 6.91 28.63
N GLU A 31 8.06 7.88 29.47
CA GLU A 31 7.32 8.21 30.70
C GLU A 31 6.03 8.98 30.43
N HIS A 32 6.05 9.91 29.46
CA HIS A 32 4.95 10.83 29.23
C HIS A 32 3.94 10.35 28.19
N PHE A 33 4.33 9.50 27.23
CA PHE A 33 3.46 9.05 26.14
C PHE A 33 3.17 7.55 26.20
N ARG A 34 2.55 7.11 27.29
CA ARG A 34 2.11 5.71 27.52
C ARG A 34 0.75 5.48 26.88
N ILE A 35 0.64 5.72 25.58
CA ILE A 35 -0.60 5.66 24.83
C ILE A 35 -0.53 4.47 23.87
N SER A 36 -1.44 3.50 24.06
CA SER A 36 -1.60 2.32 23.22
C SER A 36 -0.30 1.50 23.01
N GLN A 37 -0.27 0.62 22.02
CA GLN A 37 0.86 -0.29 21.77
C GLN A 37 1.57 -0.04 20.45
N GLU A 38 1.00 0.80 19.57
CA GLU A 38 1.58 1.11 18.28
C GLU A 38 2.92 1.82 18.44
N LYS A 39 3.93 1.25 17.82
CA LYS A 39 5.30 1.79 17.78
C LYS A 39 5.58 2.43 16.44
N MET A 40 6.61 3.26 16.41
CA MET A 40 7.10 3.80 15.14
C MET A 40 7.47 2.65 14.20
N PRO A 41 7.02 2.69 12.93
CA PRO A 41 7.31 1.62 11.97
C PRO A 41 8.82 1.44 11.74
N THR A 42 9.26 0.18 11.66
CA THR A 42 10.68 -0.16 11.42
C THR A 42 11.18 0.46 10.11
N GLU A 43 10.35 0.51 9.09
CA GLU A 43 10.68 1.13 7.80
C GLU A 43 11.01 2.62 7.95
N LEU A 44 10.30 3.33 8.83
CA LEU A 44 10.62 4.73 9.14
C LEU A 44 11.93 4.85 9.94
N ILE A 45 12.17 3.96 10.90
CA ILE A 45 13.42 3.92 11.67
C ILE A 45 14.61 3.69 10.73
N HIS A 46 14.51 2.75 9.80
CA HIS A 46 15.54 2.50 8.80
C HIS A 46 15.74 3.73 7.88
N ALA A 47 14.66 4.32 7.36
CA ALA A 47 14.76 5.52 6.53
C ALA A 47 15.40 6.70 7.29
N LEU A 48 15.13 6.83 8.58
CA LEU A 48 15.76 7.84 9.43
C LEU A 48 17.27 7.55 9.62
N ALA A 49 17.65 6.29 9.84
CA ALA A 49 19.07 5.88 9.92
C ALA A 49 19.81 6.15 8.59
N MET A 50 19.21 5.83 7.44
CA MET A 50 19.75 6.16 6.11
C MET A 50 19.95 7.67 5.94
N THR A 51 18.95 8.46 6.36
CA THR A 51 19.00 9.93 6.30
C THR A 51 20.11 10.49 7.18
N LYS A 52 20.29 9.97 8.41
CA LYS A 52 21.38 10.35 9.32
C LYS A 52 22.75 9.98 8.73
N ARG A 53 22.88 8.77 8.22
CA ARG A 53 24.12 8.30 7.57
C ARG A 53 24.54 9.22 6.41
N ALA A 54 23.59 9.58 5.53
CA ALA A 54 23.84 10.49 4.42
C ALA A 54 24.20 11.91 4.90
N ALA A 55 23.49 12.44 5.90
CA ALA A 55 23.77 13.74 6.50
C ALA A 55 25.19 13.82 7.10
N VAL A 56 25.61 12.79 7.82
CA VAL A 56 26.94 12.67 8.42
C VAL A 56 28.03 12.60 7.34
N GLN A 57 27.82 11.80 6.28
CA GLN A 57 28.74 11.71 5.15
C GLN A 57 28.96 13.07 4.48
N VAL A 58 27.87 13.82 4.27
CA VAL A 58 27.95 15.15 3.65
C VAL A 58 28.60 16.18 4.57
N ASN A 59 28.24 16.19 5.86
CA ASN A 59 28.89 17.08 6.84
C ASN A 59 30.40 16.80 6.97
N MET A 60 30.81 15.55 6.91
CA MET A 60 32.22 15.17 6.86
C MET A 60 32.90 15.71 5.59
N ALA A 61 32.30 15.51 4.42
CA ALA A 61 32.82 15.97 3.13
C ALA A 61 32.90 17.52 3.03
N LEU A 62 32.05 18.24 3.76
CA LEU A 62 32.05 19.70 3.87
C LEU A 62 33.02 20.21 4.97
N GLY A 63 33.72 19.30 5.67
CA GLY A 63 34.63 19.70 6.76
C GLY A 63 33.95 20.18 8.04
N LEU A 64 32.64 19.91 8.20
CA LEU A 64 31.82 20.35 9.34
C LEU A 64 31.80 19.33 10.49
N LEU A 65 32.23 18.11 10.25
CA LEU A 65 32.27 17.02 11.23
C LEU A 65 33.62 16.29 11.15
N PRO A 66 34.32 16.06 12.28
CA PRO A 66 35.58 15.31 12.31
C PRO A 66 35.40 13.89 11.72
N THR A 67 36.40 13.44 10.97
CA THR A 67 36.33 12.20 10.21
C THR A 67 36.16 10.95 11.09
N ASP A 68 36.79 10.92 12.26
CA ASP A 68 36.68 9.82 13.23
C ASP A 68 35.26 9.67 13.78
N ARG A 69 34.66 10.79 14.23
CA ARG A 69 33.26 10.82 14.71
C ARG A 69 32.30 10.46 13.56
N ALA A 70 32.50 11.01 12.38
CA ALA A 70 31.65 10.73 11.22
C ALA A 70 31.63 9.25 10.89
N LYS A 71 32.81 8.60 10.82
CA LYS A 71 32.92 7.15 10.58
C LYS A 71 32.24 6.32 11.64
N ALA A 72 32.38 6.68 12.92
CA ALA A 72 31.74 5.98 14.03
C ALA A 72 30.20 6.11 13.99
N ILE A 73 29.67 7.32 13.66
CA ILE A 73 28.21 7.52 13.52
C ILE A 73 27.68 6.74 12.31
N MET A 74 28.37 6.74 11.19
CA MET A 74 27.96 5.95 10.02
C MET A 74 27.97 4.45 10.32
N ALA A 75 28.98 3.94 11.01
CA ALA A 75 29.01 2.53 11.43
C ALA A 75 27.85 2.18 12.37
N ALA A 76 27.53 3.05 13.33
CA ALA A 76 26.36 2.87 14.21
C ALA A 76 25.03 2.88 13.40
N ALA A 77 24.92 3.74 12.39
CA ALA A 77 23.75 3.75 11.52
C ALA A 77 23.65 2.46 10.67
N ASP A 78 24.78 1.95 10.17
CA ASP A 78 24.82 0.67 9.44
C ASP A 78 24.40 -0.51 10.34
N GLU A 79 24.79 -0.54 11.64
CA GLU A 79 24.28 -1.53 12.60
C GLU A 79 22.75 -1.44 12.78
N VAL A 80 22.17 -0.23 12.86
CA VAL A 80 20.70 -0.06 12.91
C VAL A 80 20.04 -0.62 11.63
N LEU A 81 20.60 -0.35 10.46
CA LEU A 81 20.08 -0.84 9.19
C LEU A 81 20.17 -2.37 9.06
N ASN A 82 21.14 -3.00 9.70
CA ASN A 82 21.27 -4.45 9.79
C ASN A 82 20.30 -5.10 10.80
N GLY A 83 19.57 -4.28 11.61
CA GLY A 83 18.64 -4.77 12.60
C GLY A 83 19.23 -5.06 13.97
N ASP A 84 20.52 -4.74 14.20
CA ASP A 84 21.23 -5.08 15.44
C ASP A 84 20.66 -4.37 16.69
N HIS A 85 20.00 -3.22 16.53
CA HIS A 85 19.50 -2.38 17.60
C HIS A 85 17.97 -2.17 17.56
N ALA A 86 17.20 -3.14 17.05
CA ALA A 86 15.75 -2.99 16.89
C ALA A 86 15.00 -2.64 18.21
N GLY A 87 15.49 -3.13 19.34
CA GLY A 87 14.91 -2.85 20.68
C GLY A 87 15.15 -1.42 21.19
N GLU A 88 16.01 -0.64 20.54
CA GLU A 88 16.37 0.72 20.96
C GLU A 88 15.40 1.81 20.47
N PHE A 89 14.36 1.43 19.72
CA PHE A 89 13.35 2.35 19.16
C PHE A 89 11.94 2.06 19.70
N PRO A 90 11.72 2.21 21.04
CA PRO A 90 10.50 1.77 21.70
C PRO A 90 9.36 2.78 21.66
N LEU A 91 9.52 3.94 21.02
CA LEU A 91 8.58 5.05 21.12
C LEU A 91 7.25 4.77 20.44
N SER A 92 6.16 5.24 21.07
CA SER A 92 4.82 5.22 20.51
C SER A 92 4.71 6.20 19.32
N ILE A 93 3.83 5.88 18.39
CA ILE A 93 3.41 6.83 17.34
C ILE A 93 2.65 8.02 17.94
N TRP A 94 2.01 7.84 19.10
CA TRP A 94 1.27 8.86 19.85
C TRP A 94 2.25 9.68 20.69
N GLN A 95 3.03 10.51 20.02
CA GLN A 95 4.07 11.39 20.55
C GLN A 95 3.90 12.81 20.03
N THR A 96 4.89 13.69 20.19
CA THR A 96 4.83 15.01 19.54
C THR A 96 4.64 14.87 18.02
N GLY A 97 3.72 15.65 17.48
CA GLY A 97 3.31 15.53 16.08
C GLY A 97 4.37 15.91 15.05
N SER A 98 5.46 16.57 15.46
CA SER A 98 6.62 16.85 14.61
C SER A 98 7.53 15.62 14.40
N GLY A 99 7.42 14.60 15.26
CA GLY A 99 8.33 13.44 15.29
C GLY A 99 9.66 13.72 16.00
N THR A 100 9.78 14.80 16.75
CA THR A 100 11.02 15.19 17.40
C THR A 100 11.55 14.12 18.36
N GLN A 101 10.68 13.46 19.13
CA GLN A 101 11.15 12.41 20.04
C GLN A 101 11.77 11.23 19.28
N THR A 102 11.20 10.81 18.16
CA THR A 102 11.79 9.74 17.32
C THR A 102 13.11 10.21 16.68
N ASN A 103 13.20 11.45 16.21
CA ASN A 103 14.46 11.99 15.73
C ASN A 103 15.53 11.99 16.82
N MET A 104 15.18 12.41 18.04
CA MET A 104 16.12 12.40 19.18
C MET A 104 16.45 10.99 19.64
N ASN A 105 15.51 10.06 19.60
CA ASN A 105 15.78 8.65 19.85
C ASN A 105 16.89 8.11 18.93
N MET A 106 16.77 8.36 17.63
CA MET A 106 17.81 8.00 16.67
C MET A 106 19.13 8.70 16.98
N ASN A 107 19.11 10.00 17.26
CA ASN A 107 20.32 10.76 17.59
C ASN A 107 21.03 10.23 18.83
N GLU A 108 20.27 9.90 19.88
CA GLU A 108 20.80 9.38 21.15
C GLU A 108 21.40 7.98 20.97
N VAL A 109 20.70 7.09 20.26
CA VAL A 109 21.18 5.73 19.96
C VAL A 109 22.48 5.79 19.16
N LEU A 110 22.51 6.56 18.07
CA LEU A 110 23.71 6.69 17.24
C LEU A 110 24.87 7.35 17.99
N ALA A 111 24.60 8.37 18.81
CA ALA A 111 25.64 9.05 19.58
C ALA A 111 26.28 8.14 20.63
N ASN A 112 25.47 7.41 21.40
CA ASN A 112 25.97 6.49 22.41
C ASN A 112 26.72 5.31 21.77
N ARG A 113 26.19 4.75 20.67
CA ARG A 113 26.86 3.64 19.98
C ARG A 113 28.17 4.08 19.32
N ALA A 114 28.17 5.23 18.66
CA ALA A 114 29.40 5.80 18.06
C ALA A 114 30.45 6.12 19.12
N SER A 115 30.05 6.57 20.32
CA SER A 115 30.95 6.77 21.44
C SER A 115 31.64 5.46 21.85
N GLU A 116 30.89 4.35 21.96
CA GLU A 116 31.46 3.03 22.25
C GLU A 116 32.44 2.55 21.15
N LEU A 117 32.08 2.76 19.88
CA LEU A 117 32.98 2.40 18.75
C LEU A 117 34.29 3.19 18.76
N LEU A 118 34.30 4.38 19.36
CA LEU A 118 35.50 5.20 19.59
C LEU A 118 36.24 4.87 20.90
N GLY A 119 35.77 3.87 21.66
CA GLY A 119 36.35 3.50 22.96
C GLY A 119 35.92 4.38 24.14
N GLY A 120 34.84 5.18 23.97
CA GLY A 120 34.24 6.01 25.00
C GLY A 120 33.07 5.31 25.71
N GLU A 121 32.39 6.06 26.57
CA GLU A 121 31.26 5.61 27.36
C GLU A 121 29.93 6.11 26.79
N ARG A 122 28.82 5.56 27.30
CA ARG A 122 27.44 6.07 27.09
C ARG A 122 27.13 7.21 28.05
N GLY A 123 26.16 8.01 27.70
CA GLY A 123 25.60 9.03 28.59
C GLY A 123 26.42 10.32 28.61
N ASN A 124 26.51 10.94 29.80
CA ASN A 124 27.08 12.30 29.94
C ASN A 124 28.53 12.44 29.53
N HIS A 125 29.29 11.36 29.47
CA HIS A 125 30.73 11.34 29.09
C HIS A 125 30.97 10.79 27.67
N ARG A 126 29.92 10.68 26.87
CA ARG A 126 30.04 10.23 25.47
C ARG A 126 30.93 11.15 24.63
N LEU A 127 31.66 10.55 23.71
CA LEU A 127 32.56 11.25 22.78
C LEU A 127 31.84 11.89 21.58
N VAL A 128 30.61 11.46 21.33
CA VAL A 128 29.75 11.94 20.21
C VAL A 128 28.48 12.55 20.76
N HIS A 129 28.19 13.80 20.39
CA HIS A 129 27.02 14.51 20.89
C HIS A 129 25.80 14.31 19.97
N PRO A 130 24.59 13.98 20.51
CA PRO A 130 23.40 13.72 19.70
C PRO A 130 22.94 14.92 18.88
N ASN A 131 23.05 16.15 19.41
CA ASN A 131 22.65 17.37 18.68
C ASN A 131 23.80 17.96 17.85
N ASP A 132 25.00 18.08 18.40
CA ASP A 132 26.10 18.82 17.76
C ASP A 132 26.81 18.00 16.69
N ASP A 133 26.83 16.66 16.82
CA ASP A 133 27.47 15.77 15.85
C ASP A 133 26.43 15.03 14.97
N VAL A 134 25.51 14.25 15.59
CA VAL A 134 24.57 13.40 14.83
C VAL A 134 23.48 14.24 14.12
N ASN A 135 22.96 15.27 14.78
CA ASN A 135 21.92 16.15 14.22
C ASN A 135 22.48 17.40 13.50
N LYS A 136 23.79 17.43 13.26
CA LYS A 136 24.43 18.59 12.63
C LYS A 136 23.80 18.95 11.29
N SER A 137 23.57 20.26 11.05
CA SER A 137 22.89 20.80 9.85
C SER A 137 21.44 20.35 9.66
N GLN A 138 20.79 19.91 10.73
CA GLN A 138 19.42 19.36 10.67
C GLN A 138 18.52 19.98 11.75
N SER A 139 17.21 19.87 11.51
CA SER A 139 16.15 19.99 12.50
C SER A 139 15.27 18.74 12.44
N SER A 140 14.54 18.41 13.52
CA SER A 140 13.48 17.41 13.44
C SER A 140 12.44 17.78 12.36
N ASN A 141 12.29 19.09 12.11
CA ASN A 141 11.29 19.61 11.19
C ASN A 141 11.58 19.28 9.72
N ASP A 142 12.84 19.14 9.31
CA ASP A 142 13.21 18.76 7.94
C ASP A 142 13.66 17.29 7.82
N VAL A 143 14.32 16.72 8.83
CA VAL A 143 14.81 15.35 8.76
C VAL A 143 13.70 14.30 8.88
N PHE A 144 12.69 14.55 9.74
CA PHE A 144 11.61 13.58 9.92
C PHE A 144 10.74 13.43 8.66
N PRO A 145 10.25 14.51 8.01
CA PRO A 145 9.53 14.38 6.74
C PRO A 145 10.40 13.82 5.61
N THR A 146 11.70 14.06 5.59
CA THR A 146 12.62 13.40 4.67
C THR A 146 12.61 11.89 4.87
N ALA A 147 12.71 11.39 6.11
CA ALA A 147 12.61 9.97 6.40
C ALA A 147 11.23 9.39 6.04
N MET A 148 10.14 10.16 6.23
CA MET A 148 8.80 9.75 5.78
C MET A 148 8.75 9.51 4.26
N HIS A 149 9.30 10.43 3.47
CA HIS A 149 9.35 10.32 2.03
C HIS A 149 10.23 9.15 1.57
N VAL A 150 11.40 8.98 2.18
CA VAL A 150 12.31 7.85 1.88
C VAL A 150 11.62 6.52 2.15
N ALA A 151 11.01 6.35 3.33
CA ALA A 151 10.29 5.12 3.69
C ALA A 151 9.11 4.84 2.74
N ALA A 152 8.35 5.88 2.36
CA ALA A 152 7.23 5.77 1.44
C ALA A 152 7.68 5.30 0.05
N VAL A 153 8.72 5.92 -0.52
CA VAL A 153 9.23 5.55 -1.86
C VAL A 153 9.77 4.13 -1.88
N ILE A 154 10.57 3.73 -0.87
CA ILE A 154 11.06 2.35 -0.74
C ILE A 154 9.88 1.38 -0.67
N GLY A 155 8.91 1.63 0.21
CA GLY A 155 7.74 0.79 0.38
C GLY A 155 6.92 0.63 -0.90
N LEU A 156 6.70 1.71 -1.65
CA LEU A 156 5.99 1.67 -2.92
C LEU A 156 6.77 0.90 -4.00
N ARG A 157 8.06 1.19 -4.15
CA ARG A 157 8.88 0.65 -5.24
C ARG A 157 9.33 -0.79 -5.02
N GLU A 158 9.70 -1.13 -3.79
CA GLU A 158 10.34 -2.42 -3.49
C GLU A 158 9.37 -3.46 -2.93
N HIS A 159 8.23 -3.01 -2.34
CA HIS A 159 7.26 -3.94 -1.77
C HIS A 159 5.94 -3.97 -2.53
N LEU A 160 5.26 -2.82 -2.73
CA LEU A 160 3.91 -2.84 -3.29
C LEU A 160 3.87 -3.05 -4.81
N LEU A 161 4.61 -2.25 -5.58
CA LEU A 161 4.54 -2.30 -7.04
C LEU A 161 4.95 -3.66 -7.65
N PRO A 162 5.96 -4.38 -7.12
CA PRO A 162 6.27 -5.74 -7.60
C PRO A 162 5.11 -6.71 -7.44
N GLU A 163 4.46 -6.75 -6.28
CA GLU A 163 3.35 -7.64 -6.00
C GLU A 163 2.11 -7.29 -6.85
N LEU A 164 1.84 -6.00 -7.01
CA LEU A 164 0.75 -5.53 -7.87
C LEU A 164 0.95 -5.93 -9.33
N LYS A 165 2.17 -5.78 -9.87
CA LYS A 165 2.52 -6.22 -11.22
C LYS A 165 2.47 -7.74 -11.38
N ALA A 166 2.83 -8.48 -10.33
CA ALA A 166 2.74 -9.95 -10.32
C ALA A 166 1.28 -10.41 -10.43
N LEU A 167 0.37 -9.86 -9.61
CA LEU A 167 -1.07 -10.16 -9.68
C LEU A 167 -1.66 -9.79 -11.04
N GLN A 168 -1.33 -8.58 -11.54
CA GLN A 168 -1.75 -8.15 -12.88
C GLN A 168 -1.31 -9.16 -13.95
N GLY A 169 -0.06 -9.62 -13.91
CA GLY A 169 0.47 -10.61 -14.85
C GLY A 169 -0.22 -11.97 -14.77
N THR A 170 -0.56 -12.43 -13.55
CA THR A 170 -1.34 -13.66 -13.35
C THR A 170 -2.72 -13.55 -13.98
N LEU A 171 -3.45 -12.48 -13.69
CA LEU A 171 -4.79 -12.26 -14.24
C LEU A 171 -4.76 -12.05 -15.75
N ALA A 172 -3.73 -11.40 -16.31
CA ALA A 172 -3.57 -11.27 -17.77
C ALA A 172 -3.42 -12.63 -18.46
N LYS A 173 -2.65 -13.55 -17.87
CA LYS A 173 -2.54 -14.93 -18.37
C LYS A 173 -3.88 -15.66 -18.33
N LYS A 174 -4.66 -15.50 -17.25
CA LYS A 174 -6.00 -16.07 -17.12
C LYS A 174 -6.98 -15.47 -18.15
N ALA A 175 -6.93 -14.15 -18.36
CA ALA A 175 -7.75 -13.49 -19.38
C ALA A 175 -7.51 -14.06 -20.79
N GLU A 176 -6.24 -14.27 -21.15
CA GLU A 176 -5.88 -14.87 -22.43
C GLU A 176 -6.30 -16.37 -22.52
N ALA A 177 -6.06 -17.14 -21.45
CA ALA A 177 -6.42 -18.55 -21.42
C ALA A 177 -7.94 -18.82 -21.51
N TYR A 178 -8.75 -17.85 -21.07
CA TYR A 178 -10.22 -17.97 -21.03
C TYR A 178 -10.93 -17.05 -22.01
N ARG A 179 -10.22 -16.52 -22.99
CA ARG A 179 -10.73 -15.55 -23.98
C ARG A 179 -11.92 -16.05 -24.79
N ASP A 180 -12.00 -17.36 -25.03
CA ASP A 180 -13.02 -18.01 -25.86
C ASP A 180 -14.16 -18.66 -25.03
N ILE A 181 -14.17 -18.49 -23.70
CA ILE A 181 -15.19 -19.05 -22.83
C ILE A 181 -16.35 -18.08 -22.72
N VAL A 182 -17.37 -18.26 -23.54
CA VAL A 182 -18.58 -17.45 -23.52
C VAL A 182 -19.41 -17.76 -22.28
N LYS A 183 -19.80 -16.72 -21.55
CA LYS A 183 -20.65 -16.78 -20.34
C LYS A 183 -21.67 -15.67 -20.34
N ILE A 184 -22.66 -15.74 -19.46
CA ILE A 184 -23.57 -14.61 -19.25
C ILE A 184 -22.84 -13.46 -18.54
N GLY A 185 -23.14 -12.22 -18.96
CA GLY A 185 -22.82 -11.04 -18.18
C GLY A 185 -23.85 -10.82 -17.07
N ARG A 186 -23.48 -10.02 -16.05
CA ARG A 186 -24.39 -9.58 -14.99
C ARG A 186 -24.26 -8.08 -14.75
N THR A 187 -25.40 -7.40 -14.79
CA THR A 187 -25.54 -6.00 -14.33
C THR A 187 -26.60 -5.94 -13.25
N HIS A 188 -26.38 -5.16 -12.20
CA HIS A 188 -27.28 -5.16 -11.02
C HIS A 188 -27.45 -6.54 -10.35
N LEU A 189 -26.49 -7.45 -10.51
CA LEU A 189 -26.58 -8.89 -10.19
C LEU A 189 -27.71 -9.63 -10.93
N GLN A 190 -28.26 -9.05 -11.99
CA GLN A 190 -29.25 -9.66 -12.87
C GLN A 190 -28.58 -10.12 -14.17
N ASP A 191 -29.19 -11.13 -14.81
CA ASP A 191 -28.70 -11.64 -16.09
C ASP A 191 -28.64 -10.55 -17.14
N ALA A 192 -27.55 -10.51 -17.88
CA ALA A 192 -27.31 -9.56 -18.96
C ALA A 192 -26.84 -10.30 -20.23
N THR A 193 -26.49 -9.55 -21.26
CA THR A 193 -25.96 -10.12 -22.50
C THR A 193 -24.62 -10.82 -22.27
N PRO A 194 -24.26 -11.80 -23.14
CA PRO A 194 -23.02 -12.53 -23.03
C PRO A 194 -21.76 -11.67 -23.14
N LEU A 195 -20.71 -12.13 -22.49
CA LEU A 195 -19.31 -11.77 -22.71
C LEU A 195 -18.47 -13.03 -22.54
N THR A 196 -17.17 -12.94 -22.76
CA THR A 196 -16.28 -14.05 -22.39
C THR A 196 -15.72 -13.90 -20.97
N LEU A 197 -15.35 -15.00 -20.33
CA LEU A 197 -14.64 -14.97 -19.04
C LEU A 197 -13.31 -14.22 -19.16
N GLY A 198 -12.62 -14.36 -20.31
CA GLY A 198 -11.41 -13.58 -20.59
C GLY A 198 -11.68 -12.08 -20.66
N GLN A 199 -12.78 -11.63 -21.25
CA GLN A 199 -13.18 -10.22 -21.27
C GLN A 199 -13.49 -9.69 -19.87
N GLU A 200 -14.18 -10.47 -19.03
CA GLU A 200 -14.45 -10.11 -17.64
C GLU A 200 -13.15 -9.93 -16.83
N ILE A 201 -12.23 -10.89 -16.93
CA ILE A 201 -10.92 -10.82 -16.26
C ILE A 201 -10.05 -9.70 -16.83
N SER A 202 -10.13 -9.41 -18.13
CA SER A 202 -9.38 -8.31 -18.75
C SER A 202 -9.75 -6.95 -18.16
N GLY A 203 -11.00 -6.78 -17.74
CA GLY A 203 -11.43 -5.61 -16.96
C GLY A 203 -10.66 -5.46 -15.64
N TRP A 204 -10.45 -6.55 -14.91
CA TRP A 204 -9.65 -6.54 -13.68
C TRP A 204 -8.18 -6.20 -13.96
N VAL A 205 -7.61 -6.76 -15.04
CA VAL A 205 -6.23 -6.45 -15.48
C VAL A 205 -6.07 -4.95 -15.76
N ALA A 206 -7.02 -4.35 -16.47
CA ALA A 206 -6.99 -2.92 -16.77
C ALA A 206 -7.09 -2.05 -15.51
N MET A 207 -7.94 -2.43 -14.53
CA MET A 207 -8.04 -1.73 -13.24
C MET A 207 -6.69 -1.72 -12.51
N LEU A 208 -5.97 -2.85 -12.48
CA LEU A 208 -4.66 -2.95 -11.85
C LEU A 208 -3.59 -2.18 -12.63
N ALA A 209 -3.63 -2.19 -13.96
CA ALA A 209 -2.72 -1.42 -14.81
C ALA A 209 -2.84 0.09 -14.54
N HIS A 210 -4.05 0.61 -14.46
CA HIS A 210 -4.28 2.02 -14.10
C HIS A 210 -3.80 2.33 -12.67
N SER A 211 -4.02 1.40 -11.73
CA SER A 211 -3.55 1.57 -10.35
C SER A 211 -2.02 1.65 -10.28
N VAL A 212 -1.29 0.84 -11.06
CA VAL A 212 0.18 0.96 -11.19
C VAL A 212 0.56 2.36 -11.67
N GLN A 213 -0.06 2.84 -12.75
CA GLN A 213 0.22 4.17 -13.31
C GLN A 213 -0.07 5.30 -12.30
N HIS A 214 -1.20 5.22 -11.58
CA HIS A 214 -1.57 6.21 -10.58
C HIS A 214 -0.55 6.26 -9.42
N ILE A 215 -0.10 5.10 -8.92
CA ILE A 215 0.91 5.04 -7.86
C ILE A 215 2.25 5.58 -8.39
N GLU A 216 2.70 5.14 -9.55
CA GLU A 216 3.95 5.61 -10.15
C GLU A 216 3.96 7.12 -10.37
N ALA A 217 2.83 7.73 -10.73
CA ALA A 217 2.68 9.17 -10.91
C ALA A 217 2.84 9.99 -9.61
N THR A 218 2.66 9.38 -8.43
CA THR A 218 2.84 10.08 -7.14
C THR A 218 4.29 10.13 -6.67
N ILE A 219 5.14 9.22 -7.15
CA ILE A 219 6.52 9.04 -6.69
C ILE A 219 7.41 10.27 -6.92
N PRO A 220 7.34 11.01 -8.05
CA PRO A 220 8.17 12.18 -8.24
C PRO A 220 8.06 13.22 -7.12
N HIS A 221 6.86 13.52 -6.64
CA HIS A 221 6.65 14.46 -5.52
C HIS A 221 7.16 13.89 -4.19
N LEU A 222 7.00 12.57 -3.96
CA LEU A 222 7.59 11.90 -2.80
C LEU A 222 9.13 11.88 -2.84
N CYS A 223 9.75 12.06 -4.00
CA CYS A 223 11.21 12.16 -4.12
C CYS A 223 11.76 13.57 -3.80
N GLU A 224 10.93 14.56 -3.54
CA GLU A 224 11.34 15.90 -3.14
C GLU A 224 11.56 15.97 -1.62
N LEU A 225 12.82 16.19 -1.18
CA LEU A 225 13.21 16.08 0.22
C LEU A 225 13.27 17.44 0.93
N ALA A 226 12.68 17.51 2.12
CA ALA A 226 12.68 18.70 2.97
C ALA A 226 14.07 19.02 3.58
N LEU A 227 14.95 18.04 3.70
CA LEU A 227 16.24 18.16 4.37
C LEU A 227 17.08 19.29 3.79
N GLY A 228 17.66 20.08 4.70
CA GLY A 228 18.35 21.32 4.39
C GLY A 228 17.50 22.59 4.61
N GLY A 229 16.19 22.46 4.85
CA GLY A 229 15.32 23.56 5.24
C GLY A 229 15.44 23.96 6.71
N THR A 230 15.95 23.06 7.53
CA THR A 230 16.10 23.18 9.00
C THR A 230 14.77 23.49 9.71
N ALA A 231 14.71 24.58 10.50
CA ALA A 231 13.58 24.83 11.39
C ALA A 231 12.28 25.22 10.67
N VAL A 232 12.36 26.11 9.67
CA VAL A 232 11.19 26.71 9.00
C VAL A 232 11.31 26.78 7.46
N GLY A 233 12.38 26.24 6.88
CA GLY A 233 12.60 26.24 5.42
C GLY A 233 13.72 27.16 4.94
N THR A 234 14.29 27.99 5.81
CA THR A 234 15.31 28.99 5.45
C THR A 234 16.74 28.42 5.37
N GLY A 235 16.96 27.18 5.83
CA GLY A 235 18.30 26.57 5.87
C GLY A 235 19.24 27.19 6.91
N LEU A 236 18.70 27.77 7.98
CA LEU A 236 19.49 28.38 9.04
C LEU A 236 20.54 27.39 9.60
N ASN A 237 21.79 27.85 9.72
CA ASN A 237 22.94 27.07 10.22
C ASN A 237 23.36 25.87 9.34
N THR A 238 23.05 25.89 8.04
CA THR A 238 23.56 24.90 7.08
C THR A 238 24.57 25.48 6.12
N HIS A 239 25.42 24.63 5.57
CA HIS A 239 26.28 25.01 4.45
C HIS A 239 25.43 25.18 3.17
N PRO A 240 25.70 26.15 2.28
CA PRO A 240 24.92 26.38 1.06
C PRO A 240 24.74 25.17 0.15
N GLU A 241 25.73 24.27 0.11
CA GLU A 241 25.69 23.05 -0.69
C GLU A 241 25.01 21.87 0.01
N TYR A 242 24.70 21.99 1.30
CA TYR A 242 24.26 20.83 2.11
C TYR A 242 22.98 20.21 1.58
N ALA A 243 21.94 20.99 1.30
CA ALA A 243 20.64 20.49 0.87
C ALA A 243 20.71 19.65 -0.42
N VAL A 244 21.48 20.11 -1.41
CA VAL A 244 21.65 19.40 -2.69
C VAL A 244 22.51 18.15 -2.49
N ARG A 245 23.62 18.27 -1.77
CA ARG A 245 24.54 17.12 -1.56
C ARG A 245 23.89 16.01 -0.75
N VAL A 246 23.10 16.33 0.29
CA VAL A 246 22.47 15.31 1.12
C VAL A 246 21.35 14.59 0.37
N ALA A 247 20.60 15.28 -0.47
CA ALA A 247 19.59 14.64 -1.32
C ALA A 247 20.23 13.69 -2.32
N ASN A 248 21.34 14.10 -2.94
CA ASN A 248 22.13 13.24 -3.84
C ASN A 248 22.73 12.02 -3.12
N GLU A 249 23.21 12.18 -1.89
CA GLU A 249 23.75 11.08 -1.08
C GLU A 249 22.65 10.08 -0.72
N ILE A 250 21.46 10.56 -0.32
CA ILE A 250 20.29 9.70 -0.08
C ILE A 250 19.89 8.98 -1.37
N ALA A 251 19.85 9.68 -2.50
CA ALA A 251 19.52 9.09 -3.80
C ALA A 251 20.47 7.96 -4.17
N ALA A 252 21.79 8.17 -3.96
CA ALA A 252 22.80 7.14 -4.23
C ALA A 252 22.69 5.94 -3.27
N LEU A 253 22.44 6.19 -1.98
CA LEU A 253 22.30 5.15 -0.96
C LEU A 253 21.08 4.26 -1.19
N VAL A 254 19.94 4.87 -1.53
CA VAL A 254 18.64 4.19 -1.70
C VAL A 254 18.41 3.74 -3.15
N GLN A 255 19.21 4.23 -4.09
CA GLN A 255 19.04 3.99 -5.54
C GLN A 255 17.68 4.44 -6.08
N GLN A 256 17.19 5.57 -5.56
CA GLN A 256 15.95 6.21 -6.00
C GLN A 256 16.24 7.68 -6.34
N PRO A 257 15.47 8.32 -7.24
CA PRO A 257 15.78 9.63 -7.79
C PRO A 257 15.38 10.78 -6.84
N PHE A 258 15.83 10.74 -5.59
CA PHE A 258 15.59 11.81 -4.63
C PHE A 258 16.32 13.09 -5.02
N ILE A 259 15.63 14.21 -4.86
CA ILE A 259 16.15 15.56 -5.08
C ILE A 259 15.86 16.44 -3.86
N THR A 260 16.60 17.53 -3.74
CA THR A 260 16.24 18.56 -2.76
C THR A 260 14.94 19.24 -3.20
N ALA A 261 13.95 19.39 -2.29
CA ALA A 261 12.67 20.00 -2.61
C ALA A 261 12.88 21.40 -3.19
N PRO A 262 12.21 21.74 -4.30
CA PRO A 262 12.30 23.09 -4.91
C PRO A 262 11.82 24.20 -3.98
N ASN A 263 10.84 23.90 -3.12
CA ASN A 263 10.32 24.79 -2.10
C ASN A 263 10.39 24.14 -0.73
N LYS A 264 11.35 24.60 0.11
CA LYS A 264 11.55 24.07 1.46
C LYS A 264 10.43 24.46 2.43
N PHE A 265 9.74 25.56 2.17
CA PHE A 265 8.65 26.01 3.03
C PHE A 265 7.43 25.10 2.92
N GLU A 266 7.06 24.74 1.70
CA GLU A 266 6.02 23.72 1.45
C GLU A 266 6.42 22.37 2.01
N ALA A 267 7.63 21.88 1.70
CA ALA A 267 8.10 20.56 2.11
C ALA A 267 8.18 20.38 3.64
N LEU A 268 8.34 21.47 4.43
CA LEU A 268 8.30 21.41 5.89
C LEU A 268 6.88 21.57 6.44
N ALA A 269 6.04 22.41 5.81
CA ALA A 269 4.76 22.80 6.36
C ALA A 269 3.63 21.78 6.07
N THR A 270 3.79 20.94 5.04
CA THR A 270 2.71 20.08 4.55
C THR A 270 3.07 18.59 4.59
N CYS A 271 2.06 17.73 4.30
CA CYS A 271 2.21 16.32 4.01
C CYS A 271 1.59 15.98 2.64
N ASP A 272 1.53 16.94 1.72
CA ASP A 272 0.75 16.84 0.48
C ASP A 272 1.17 15.68 -0.41
N ALA A 273 2.47 15.41 -0.53
CA ALA A 273 2.97 14.27 -1.29
C ALA A 273 2.47 12.92 -0.74
N LEU A 274 2.40 12.78 0.60
CA LEU A 274 1.88 11.57 1.26
C LEU A 274 0.36 11.48 1.14
N VAL A 275 -0.37 12.59 1.28
CA VAL A 275 -1.83 12.63 1.07
C VAL A 275 -2.17 12.21 -0.35
N HIS A 276 -1.50 12.77 -1.36
CA HIS A 276 -1.68 12.41 -2.76
C HIS A 276 -1.31 10.95 -3.02
N GLY A 277 -0.15 10.50 -2.52
CA GLY A 277 0.29 9.11 -2.64
C GLY A 277 -0.72 8.13 -2.04
N HIS A 278 -1.26 8.42 -0.86
CA HIS A 278 -2.25 7.56 -0.23
C HIS A 278 -3.60 7.56 -0.96
N GLY A 279 -3.97 8.67 -1.59
CA GLY A 279 -5.14 8.73 -2.48
C GLY A 279 -5.06 7.70 -3.61
N ALA A 280 -3.87 7.46 -4.18
CA ALA A 280 -3.64 6.40 -5.16
C ALA A 280 -3.76 4.99 -4.53
N LEU A 281 -3.27 4.78 -3.31
CA LEU A 281 -3.43 3.52 -2.56
C LEU A 281 -4.91 3.23 -2.26
N LYS A 282 -5.68 4.23 -1.88
CA LYS A 282 -7.15 4.11 -1.72
C LYS A 282 -7.82 3.69 -3.03
N GLY A 283 -7.42 4.29 -4.16
CA GLY A 283 -7.91 3.90 -5.48
C GLY A 283 -7.64 2.44 -5.80
N LEU A 284 -6.42 1.96 -5.52
CA LEU A 284 -6.06 0.55 -5.62
C LEU A 284 -6.92 -0.34 -4.71
N ALA A 285 -7.13 0.05 -3.46
CA ALA A 285 -7.98 -0.69 -2.52
C ALA A 285 -9.42 -0.84 -3.03
N ALA A 286 -9.98 0.21 -3.65
CA ALA A 286 -11.31 0.14 -4.27
C ALA A 286 -11.34 -0.87 -5.43
N SER A 287 -10.31 -0.89 -6.26
CA SER A 287 -10.18 -1.86 -7.36
C SER A 287 -10.05 -3.29 -6.86
N LEU A 288 -9.19 -3.53 -5.87
CA LEU A 288 -8.98 -4.87 -5.29
C LEU A 288 -10.23 -5.38 -4.58
N MET A 289 -10.97 -4.53 -3.88
CA MET A 289 -12.23 -4.90 -3.24
C MET A 289 -13.26 -5.36 -4.29
N LYS A 290 -13.37 -4.65 -5.42
CA LYS A 290 -14.25 -5.06 -6.53
C LYS A 290 -13.82 -6.40 -7.12
N ILE A 291 -12.54 -6.60 -7.39
CA ILE A 291 -12.01 -7.85 -7.94
C ILE A 291 -12.28 -9.02 -6.98
N ALA A 292 -11.96 -8.86 -5.70
CA ALA A 292 -12.19 -9.90 -4.68
C ALA A 292 -13.69 -10.25 -4.54
N ASN A 293 -14.58 -9.26 -4.62
CA ASN A 293 -16.02 -9.50 -4.58
C ASN A 293 -16.52 -10.24 -5.84
N ASP A 294 -16.04 -9.88 -7.03
CA ASP A 294 -16.39 -10.62 -8.26
C ASP A 294 -15.95 -12.08 -8.18
N VAL A 295 -14.70 -12.33 -7.78
CA VAL A 295 -14.18 -13.69 -7.61
C VAL A 295 -15.02 -14.47 -6.60
N ARG A 296 -15.39 -13.86 -5.48
CA ARG A 296 -16.21 -14.47 -4.44
C ARG A 296 -17.62 -14.79 -4.93
N TRP A 297 -18.25 -13.91 -5.72
CA TRP A 297 -19.55 -14.17 -6.33
C TRP A 297 -19.48 -15.28 -7.37
N LEU A 298 -18.51 -15.23 -8.29
CA LEU A 298 -18.36 -16.21 -9.36
C LEU A 298 -18.07 -17.63 -8.82
N SER A 299 -17.35 -17.75 -7.67
CA SER A 299 -17.03 -19.02 -7.02
C SER A 299 -18.09 -19.48 -6.02
N SER A 300 -19.15 -18.72 -5.80
CA SER A 300 -20.15 -19.01 -4.76
C SER A 300 -20.89 -20.32 -5.00
N GLY A 301 -21.20 -21.02 -3.92
CA GLY A 301 -21.96 -22.28 -3.95
C GLY A 301 -21.14 -23.45 -3.39
N PRO A 302 -20.64 -24.40 -4.20
CA PRO A 302 -20.63 -24.43 -5.68
C PRO A 302 -21.95 -24.86 -6.35
N ARG A 303 -22.85 -25.55 -5.64
CA ARG A 303 -24.09 -26.09 -6.25
C ARG A 303 -25.29 -25.13 -6.15
N CYS A 304 -25.40 -24.41 -5.04
CA CYS A 304 -26.55 -23.51 -4.76
C CYS A 304 -26.23 -22.03 -4.96
N GLY A 305 -25.11 -21.72 -5.58
CA GLY A 305 -24.70 -20.37 -5.95
C GLY A 305 -24.39 -20.25 -7.42
N ILE A 306 -23.57 -19.25 -7.79
CA ILE A 306 -23.20 -19.02 -9.20
C ILE A 306 -22.32 -20.18 -9.69
N GLY A 307 -21.18 -20.42 -9.06
CA GLY A 307 -20.31 -21.56 -9.34
C GLY A 307 -19.67 -21.58 -10.73
N GLU A 308 -19.50 -20.42 -11.39
CA GLU A 308 -18.88 -20.34 -12.73
C GLU A 308 -17.36 -20.54 -12.72
N ILE A 309 -16.72 -20.25 -11.57
CA ILE A 309 -15.29 -20.54 -11.37
C ILE A 309 -15.10 -21.34 -10.08
N SER A 310 -14.00 -22.06 -10.00
CA SER A 310 -13.44 -22.60 -8.77
C SER A 310 -12.16 -21.86 -8.39
N ILE A 311 -11.90 -21.83 -7.09
CA ILE A 311 -10.69 -21.24 -6.48
C ILE A 311 -10.05 -22.30 -5.58
N PRO A 312 -8.75 -22.16 -5.23
CA PRO A 312 -8.07 -23.10 -4.35
C PRO A 312 -8.75 -23.26 -2.98
N GLU A 313 -8.73 -24.49 -2.50
CA GLU A 313 -9.18 -24.87 -1.15
C GLU A 313 -7.98 -24.80 -0.21
N ASN A 314 -7.88 -23.70 0.56
CA ASN A 314 -6.70 -23.45 1.39
C ASN A 314 -6.88 -23.96 2.83
N GLU A 315 -8.08 -23.78 3.41
CA GLU A 315 -8.37 -24.12 4.80
C GLU A 315 -9.76 -24.76 4.94
N PRO A 316 -9.98 -25.60 5.99
CA PRO A 316 -11.33 -26.05 6.35
C PRO A 316 -12.24 -24.85 6.64
N GLY A 317 -13.37 -24.76 5.95
CA GLY A 317 -14.25 -23.58 6.00
C GLY A 317 -15.27 -23.58 7.14
N SER A 318 -15.40 -24.65 7.92
CA SER A 318 -16.40 -24.75 8.99
C SER A 318 -16.06 -25.83 10.01
N SER A 319 -16.34 -25.53 11.29
CA SER A 319 -16.20 -26.49 12.38
C SER A 319 -17.33 -27.52 12.47
N ILE A 320 -18.49 -27.25 11.81
CA ILE A 320 -19.70 -28.08 11.89
C ILE A 320 -20.25 -28.53 10.54
N MET A 321 -19.72 -28.03 9.42
CA MET A 321 -20.12 -28.39 8.06
C MET A 321 -18.93 -29.04 7.33
N PRO A 322 -18.77 -30.36 7.39
CA PRO A 322 -17.62 -31.05 6.79
C PRO A 322 -17.55 -30.80 5.28
N GLY A 323 -16.34 -30.49 4.78
CA GLY A 323 -16.11 -30.27 3.35
C GLY A 323 -16.54 -28.88 2.84
N LYS A 324 -17.01 -27.97 3.71
CA LYS A 324 -17.28 -26.58 3.32
C LYS A 324 -15.95 -25.83 3.16
N VAL A 325 -15.79 -25.16 2.02
CA VAL A 325 -14.66 -24.28 1.72
C VAL A 325 -15.15 -22.85 1.56
N ASN A 326 -14.44 -21.90 2.13
CA ASN A 326 -14.77 -20.46 2.07
C ASN A 326 -13.78 -19.72 1.17
N PRO A 327 -14.17 -18.60 0.55
CA PRO A 327 -13.28 -17.76 -0.25
C PRO A 327 -12.42 -16.85 0.65
N THR A 328 -11.61 -17.46 1.54
CA THR A 328 -10.90 -16.78 2.65
C THR A 328 -9.97 -15.68 2.18
N GLN A 329 -9.28 -15.88 1.05
CA GLN A 329 -8.40 -14.85 0.48
C GLN A 329 -9.19 -13.62 -0.01
N CYS A 330 -10.38 -13.83 -0.56
CA CYS A 330 -11.27 -12.73 -0.94
C CYS A 330 -11.77 -11.96 0.29
N GLU A 331 -12.08 -12.67 1.38
CA GLU A 331 -12.53 -12.05 2.63
C GLU A 331 -11.41 -11.22 3.26
N ALA A 332 -10.21 -11.77 3.36
CA ALA A 332 -9.03 -11.04 3.83
C ALA A 332 -8.76 -9.78 2.99
N MET A 333 -8.81 -9.91 1.66
CA MET A 333 -8.62 -8.78 0.74
C MET A 333 -9.65 -7.68 0.98
N THR A 334 -10.93 -8.00 1.13
CA THR A 334 -11.97 -6.98 1.38
C THR A 334 -11.79 -6.28 2.73
N MET A 335 -11.38 -7.00 3.77
CA MET A 335 -11.10 -6.41 5.09
C MET A 335 -9.90 -5.45 5.05
N LEU A 336 -8.78 -5.85 4.44
CA LEU A 336 -7.61 -4.96 4.35
C LEU A 336 -7.89 -3.73 3.49
N CYS A 337 -8.67 -3.86 2.41
CA CYS A 337 -9.09 -2.71 1.60
C CYS A 337 -9.92 -1.71 2.42
N ALA A 338 -10.83 -2.19 3.26
CA ALA A 338 -11.61 -1.34 4.16
C ALA A 338 -10.69 -0.59 5.15
N GLN A 339 -9.67 -1.27 5.71
CA GLN A 339 -8.69 -0.63 6.58
C GLN A 339 -7.88 0.45 5.85
N VAL A 340 -7.43 0.20 4.62
CA VAL A 340 -6.71 1.20 3.80
C VAL A 340 -7.58 2.44 3.54
N MET A 341 -8.87 2.26 3.25
CA MET A 341 -9.82 3.36 3.10
C MET A 341 -9.98 4.17 4.41
N GLY A 342 -10.01 3.50 5.56
CA GLY A 342 -10.02 4.14 6.87
C GLY A 342 -8.73 4.94 7.15
N ASN A 343 -7.58 4.39 6.80
CA ASN A 343 -6.29 5.07 6.91
C ASN A 343 -6.24 6.35 6.05
N ASP A 344 -6.88 6.33 4.87
CA ASP A 344 -6.97 7.52 4.01
C ASP A 344 -7.67 8.67 4.70
N VAL A 345 -8.73 8.40 5.43
CA VAL A 345 -9.44 9.44 6.21
C VAL A 345 -8.51 10.07 7.26
N ALA A 346 -7.77 9.24 8.02
CA ALA A 346 -6.83 9.73 9.02
C ALA A 346 -5.70 10.56 8.40
N ILE A 347 -5.16 10.12 7.27
CA ILE A 347 -4.09 10.81 6.54
C ILE A 347 -4.58 12.16 5.98
N ASN A 348 -5.79 12.22 5.41
CA ASN A 348 -6.36 13.46 4.89
C ASN A 348 -6.59 14.48 6.00
N ILE A 349 -7.15 14.07 7.15
CA ILE A 349 -7.32 14.95 8.31
C ILE A 349 -5.96 15.44 8.81
N GLY A 350 -4.97 14.53 8.95
CA GLY A 350 -3.62 14.86 9.35
C GLY A 350 -2.94 15.84 8.38
N GLY A 351 -3.07 15.62 7.08
CA GLY A 351 -2.53 16.51 6.05
C GLY A 351 -3.15 17.91 6.08
N ALA A 352 -4.46 18.01 6.28
CA ALA A 352 -5.19 19.26 6.38
C ALA A 352 -4.94 20.06 7.69
N SER A 353 -4.25 19.46 8.67
CA SER A 353 -4.08 20.03 10.02
C SER A 353 -2.75 20.77 10.22
N GLY A 354 -2.02 21.10 9.15
CA GLY A 354 -0.81 21.94 9.21
C GLY A 354 -1.13 23.38 9.60
N ASN A 355 -0.22 24.01 10.35
CA ASN A 355 -0.34 25.41 10.73
C ASN A 355 0.99 26.11 10.49
N PHE A 356 0.96 27.20 9.73
CA PHE A 356 2.14 27.99 9.37
C PHE A 356 3.25 27.09 8.79
N GLU A 357 4.41 27.04 9.39
CA GLU A 357 5.61 26.39 8.86
C GLU A 357 5.75 24.90 9.28
N LEU A 358 4.73 24.31 9.94
CA LEU A 358 4.84 22.92 10.41
C LEU A 358 3.50 22.18 10.40
N ASN A 359 3.52 20.95 9.95
CA ASN A 359 2.47 19.95 10.21
C ASN A 359 2.88 19.08 11.40
N VAL A 360 2.00 18.96 12.40
CA VAL A 360 2.24 18.21 13.63
C VAL A 360 1.40 16.93 13.73
N PHE A 361 1.08 16.29 12.60
CA PHE A 361 0.42 14.98 12.50
C PHE A 361 1.31 13.92 11.83
N ARG A 362 2.58 14.20 11.67
CA ARG A 362 3.53 13.38 10.90
C ARG A 362 3.62 11.92 11.36
N PRO A 363 3.72 11.60 12.68
CA PRO A 363 3.74 10.21 13.12
C PRO A 363 2.47 9.43 12.72
N LEU A 364 1.29 10.05 12.84
CA LEU A 364 0.02 9.48 12.42
C LEU A 364 0.00 9.23 10.89
N VAL A 365 0.40 10.23 10.10
CA VAL A 365 0.39 10.15 8.64
C VAL A 365 1.28 9.02 8.15
N ILE A 366 2.53 8.96 8.62
CA ILE A 366 3.46 7.93 8.14
C ILE A 366 3.13 6.53 8.63
N HIS A 367 2.63 6.39 9.87
CA HIS A 367 2.18 5.09 10.38
C HIS A 367 1.09 4.50 9.50
N ASN A 368 0.03 5.27 9.21
CA ASN A 368 -1.09 4.82 8.37
C ASN A 368 -0.66 4.59 6.92
N PHE A 369 0.24 5.41 6.39
CA PHE A 369 0.77 5.26 5.03
C PHE A 369 1.53 3.93 4.88
N LEU A 370 2.48 3.66 5.76
CA LEU A 370 3.28 2.43 5.72
C LEU A 370 2.45 1.19 6.06
N GLN A 371 1.48 1.28 6.98
CA GLN A 371 0.53 0.20 7.23
C GLN A 371 -0.25 -0.15 5.98
N SER A 372 -0.73 0.86 5.23
CA SER A 372 -1.47 0.63 3.99
C SER A 372 -0.61 -0.05 2.92
N ILE A 373 0.66 0.33 2.79
CA ILE A 373 1.60 -0.36 1.88
C ILE A 373 1.76 -1.83 2.26
N ARG A 374 2.02 -2.13 3.55
CA ARG A 374 2.20 -3.52 4.02
C ARG A 374 0.93 -4.34 3.78
N LEU A 375 -0.23 -3.82 4.17
CA LEU A 375 -1.51 -4.53 3.99
C LEU A 375 -1.78 -4.83 2.52
N LEU A 376 -1.56 -3.86 1.63
CA LEU A 376 -1.77 -4.05 0.20
C LEU A 376 -0.73 -5.01 -0.39
N ALA A 377 0.55 -4.86 -0.10
CA ALA A 377 1.61 -5.72 -0.64
C ALA A 377 1.42 -7.17 -0.21
N ASP A 378 1.27 -7.43 1.09
CA ASP A 378 1.10 -8.78 1.64
C ASP A 378 -0.24 -9.41 1.21
N GLY A 379 -1.32 -8.62 1.22
CA GLY A 379 -2.62 -9.07 0.78
C GLY A 379 -2.67 -9.41 -0.72
N ILE A 380 -2.05 -8.59 -1.56
CA ILE A 380 -1.95 -8.85 -3.01
C ILE A 380 -1.13 -10.12 -3.27
N ARG A 381 0.00 -10.30 -2.59
CA ARG A 381 0.82 -11.51 -2.70
C ARG A 381 0.01 -12.74 -2.29
N GLY A 382 -0.62 -12.72 -1.11
CA GLY A 382 -1.45 -13.84 -0.64
C GLY A 382 -2.62 -14.14 -1.58
N PHE A 383 -3.34 -13.13 -2.04
CA PHE A 383 -4.43 -13.29 -3.00
C PHE A 383 -3.93 -13.85 -4.35
N ASN A 384 -2.76 -13.41 -4.82
CA ASN A 384 -2.17 -13.94 -6.04
C ASN A 384 -1.81 -15.41 -5.91
N GLU A 385 -1.04 -15.78 -4.89
CA GLU A 385 -0.50 -17.13 -4.70
C GLU A 385 -1.56 -18.15 -4.31
N HIS A 386 -2.53 -17.75 -3.48
CA HIS A 386 -3.51 -18.67 -2.88
C HIS A 386 -4.93 -18.53 -3.44
N CYS A 387 -5.16 -17.64 -4.41
CA CYS A 387 -6.46 -17.49 -5.07
C CYS A 387 -6.31 -17.34 -6.59
N ALA A 388 -5.70 -16.22 -7.07
CA ALA A 388 -5.72 -15.86 -8.48
C ALA A 388 -5.05 -16.89 -9.39
N VAL A 389 -3.91 -17.45 -9.00
CA VAL A 389 -3.19 -18.50 -9.74
C VAL A 389 -4.08 -19.73 -9.97
N GLY A 390 -4.92 -20.08 -9.02
CA GLY A 390 -5.78 -21.26 -9.04
C GLY A 390 -7.21 -21.02 -9.50
N ILE A 391 -7.54 -19.86 -10.05
CA ILE A 391 -8.87 -19.61 -10.67
C ILE A 391 -9.02 -20.51 -11.89
N GLU A 392 -10.04 -21.38 -11.89
CA GLU A 392 -10.37 -22.27 -13.01
C GLU A 392 -11.85 -22.16 -13.40
N PRO A 393 -12.19 -22.21 -14.70
CA PRO A 393 -13.57 -22.11 -15.18
C PRO A 393 -14.32 -23.42 -15.00
N ASN A 394 -15.53 -23.38 -14.45
CA ASN A 394 -16.47 -24.50 -14.40
C ASN A 394 -17.30 -24.50 -15.69
N ARG A 395 -16.75 -25.06 -16.78
CA ARG A 395 -17.31 -24.95 -18.14
C ARG A 395 -18.74 -25.46 -18.24
N ASP A 396 -19.06 -26.59 -17.60
CA ASP A 396 -20.42 -27.14 -17.63
C ASP A 396 -21.42 -26.20 -16.97
N ARG A 397 -21.03 -25.61 -15.84
CA ARG A 397 -21.88 -24.62 -15.15
C ARG A 397 -22.06 -23.34 -15.93
N ILE A 398 -20.97 -22.83 -16.53
CA ILE A 398 -21.00 -21.68 -17.42
C ILE A 398 -21.97 -21.95 -18.60
N THR A 399 -21.84 -23.11 -19.26
CA THR A 399 -22.69 -23.49 -20.39
C THR A 399 -24.15 -23.64 -19.96
N GLN A 400 -24.41 -24.26 -18.81
CA GLN A 400 -25.77 -24.38 -18.28
C GLN A 400 -26.42 -22.99 -18.09
N LEU A 401 -25.75 -22.09 -17.35
CA LEU A 401 -26.28 -20.75 -17.06
C LEU A 401 -26.45 -19.91 -18.34
N LEU A 402 -25.54 -20.05 -19.31
CA LEU A 402 -25.64 -19.39 -20.60
C LEU A 402 -26.90 -19.83 -21.35
N ASN A 403 -27.15 -21.14 -21.42
CA ASN A 403 -28.30 -21.68 -22.13
C ASN A 403 -29.66 -21.38 -21.45
N GLU A 404 -29.64 -21.16 -20.13
CA GLU A 404 -30.85 -20.79 -19.36
C GLU A 404 -31.15 -19.28 -19.44
N SER A 405 -30.21 -18.45 -19.90
CA SER A 405 -30.33 -17.00 -19.91
C SER A 405 -31.40 -16.51 -20.89
N LEU A 406 -32.36 -15.76 -20.39
CA LEU A 406 -33.39 -15.10 -21.21
C LEU A 406 -32.81 -13.91 -22.00
N MET A 407 -31.64 -13.38 -21.66
CA MET A 407 -31.04 -12.22 -22.30
C MET A 407 -30.39 -12.53 -23.64
N LEU A 408 -30.25 -13.81 -24.01
CA LEU A 408 -29.89 -14.23 -25.38
C LEU A 408 -30.92 -13.75 -26.42
N VAL A 409 -32.15 -13.49 -26.02
CA VAL A 409 -33.21 -12.93 -26.87
C VAL A 409 -32.77 -11.61 -27.53
N THR A 410 -31.80 -10.90 -26.95
CA THR A 410 -31.29 -9.64 -27.50
C THR A 410 -30.71 -9.80 -28.93
N ALA A 411 -30.21 -10.98 -29.26
CA ALA A 411 -29.76 -11.32 -30.63
C ALA A 411 -30.89 -11.19 -31.64
N LEU A 412 -32.13 -11.42 -31.25
CA LEU A 412 -33.30 -11.34 -32.17
C LEU A 412 -33.76 -9.90 -32.45
N ASN A 413 -33.29 -8.90 -31.69
CA ASN A 413 -33.72 -7.51 -31.82
C ASN A 413 -33.52 -6.97 -33.26
N THR A 414 -32.43 -7.34 -33.89
CA THR A 414 -32.07 -6.90 -35.26
C THR A 414 -32.90 -7.57 -36.35
N HIS A 415 -33.60 -8.68 -36.02
CA HIS A 415 -34.36 -9.48 -37.00
C HIS A 415 -35.87 -9.28 -36.84
N ILE A 416 -36.39 -9.24 -35.60
CA ILE A 416 -37.84 -9.21 -35.31
C ILE A 416 -38.28 -7.95 -34.56
N GLY A 417 -37.34 -7.11 -34.13
CA GLY A 417 -37.60 -5.90 -33.36
C GLY A 417 -37.68 -6.15 -31.84
N TYR A 418 -37.49 -5.08 -31.07
CA TYR A 418 -37.40 -5.11 -29.61
C TYR A 418 -38.67 -5.64 -28.97
N ASP A 419 -39.85 -5.22 -29.39
CA ASP A 419 -41.13 -5.56 -28.71
C ASP A 419 -41.43 -7.07 -28.83
N LYS A 420 -41.21 -7.66 -29.98
CA LYS A 420 -41.39 -9.12 -30.17
C LYS A 420 -40.36 -9.92 -29.37
N ALA A 421 -39.10 -9.46 -29.32
CA ALA A 421 -38.06 -10.08 -28.50
C ALA A 421 -38.42 -10.00 -27.01
N ALA A 422 -38.92 -8.86 -26.55
CA ALA A 422 -39.40 -8.70 -25.18
C ALA A 422 -40.59 -9.61 -24.85
N GLU A 423 -41.50 -9.83 -25.80
CA GLU A 423 -42.64 -10.76 -25.63
C GLU A 423 -42.15 -12.21 -25.50
N ILE A 424 -41.17 -12.62 -26.28
CA ILE A 424 -40.56 -13.96 -26.20
C ILE A 424 -39.95 -14.15 -24.81
N ALA A 425 -39.13 -13.21 -24.32
CA ALA A 425 -38.49 -13.31 -23.00
C ALA A 425 -39.54 -13.37 -21.86
N LYS A 426 -40.54 -12.50 -21.89
CA LYS A 426 -41.63 -12.50 -20.90
C LYS A 426 -42.41 -13.80 -20.89
N LYS A 427 -42.75 -14.35 -22.07
CA LYS A 427 -43.43 -15.62 -22.22
C LYS A 427 -42.59 -16.76 -21.69
N ALA A 428 -41.31 -16.82 -22.08
CA ALA A 428 -40.38 -17.85 -21.62
C ALA A 428 -40.28 -17.84 -20.10
N HIS A 429 -40.12 -16.68 -19.48
CA HIS A 429 -40.07 -16.54 -18.01
C HIS A 429 -41.38 -17.00 -17.35
N LYS A 430 -42.51 -16.49 -17.82
CA LYS A 430 -43.83 -16.75 -17.20
C LYS A 430 -44.23 -18.23 -17.27
N GLU A 431 -43.91 -18.90 -18.39
CA GLU A 431 -44.34 -20.29 -18.65
C GLU A 431 -43.20 -21.32 -18.33
N GLY A 432 -42.03 -20.88 -17.86
CA GLY A 432 -40.90 -21.77 -17.60
C GLY A 432 -40.35 -22.45 -18.85
N LEU A 433 -40.40 -21.75 -20.00
CA LEU A 433 -39.96 -22.27 -21.30
C LEU A 433 -38.54 -21.78 -21.61
N THR A 434 -37.86 -22.48 -22.52
CA THR A 434 -36.66 -21.93 -23.18
C THR A 434 -37.05 -20.78 -24.10
N LEU A 435 -36.10 -19.86 -24.40
CA LEU A 435 -36.34 -18.81 -25.39
C LEU A 435 -36.80 -19.37 -26.74
N LYS A 436 -36.16 -20.44 -27.20
CA LYS A 436 -36.48 -21.12 -28.45
C LYS A 436 -37.94 -21.62 -28.46
N ALA A 437 -38.33 -22.34 -27.42
CA ALA A 437 -39.69 -22.85 -27.33
C ALA A 437 -40.73 -21.72 -27.27
N ALA A 438 -40.46 -20.62 -26.57
CA ALA A 438 -41.35 -19.48 -26.52
C ALA A 438 -41.44 -18.74 -27.88
N ALA A 439 -40.32 -18.58 -28.60
CA ALA A 439 -40.26 -17.93 -29.87
C ALA A 439 -41.04 -18.69 -30.96
N LEU A 440 -40.88 -20.02 -30.99
CA LEU A 440 -41.63 -20.90 -31.88
C LEU A 440 -43.12 -20.88 -31.58
N LYS A 441 -43.51 -20.95 -30.29
CA LYS A 441 -44.90 -20.91 -29.84
C LYS A 441 -45.60 -19.60 -30.20
N LEU A 442 -44.86 -18.48 -30.27
CA LEU A 442 -45.35 -17.19 -30.73
C LEU A 442 -45.36 -17.03 -32.25
N GLY A 443 -44.69 -17.94 -32.98
CA GLY A 443 -44.63 -17.90 -34.42
C GLY A 443 -43.78 -16.74 -34.97
N TYR A 444 -42.85 -16.21 -34.22
CA TYR A 444 -42.01 -15.07 -34.63
C TYR A 444 -40.76 -15.48 -35.40
N VAL A 445 -40.31 -16.73 -35.22
CA VAL A 445 -39.15 -17.31 -35.92
C VAL A 445 -39.37 -18.79 -36.18
N THR A 446 -38.66 -19.37 -37.17
CA THR A 446 -38.58 -20.82 -37.35
C THR A 446 -37.46 -21.40 -36.47
N ASP A 447 -37.39 -22.73 -36.38
CA ASP A 447 -36.35 -23.44 -35.63
C ASP A 447 -34.95 -23.10 -36.21
N GLU A 448 -34.80 -23.11 -37.52
CA GLU A 448 -33.54 -22.79 -38.19
C GLU A 448 -33.16 -21.32 -38.00
N GLN A 449 -34.11 -20.39 -38.08
CA GLN A 449 -33.85 -18.97 -37.85
C GLN A 449 -33.40 -18.70 -36.44
N PHE A 450 -33.99 -19.37 -35.45
CA PHE A 450 -33.56 -19.22 -34.05
C PHE A 450 -32.10 -19.70 -33.87
N ASP A 451 -31.76 -20.88 -34.38
CA ASP A 451 -30.40 -21.44 -34.25
C ASP A 451 -29.36 -20.66 -35.09
N GLU A 452 -29.76 -20.03 -36.18
CA GLU A 452 -28.88 -19.18 -36.97
C GLU A 452 -28.59 -17.83 -36.27
N TRP A 453 -29.63 -17.21 -35.68
CA TRP A 453 -29.55 -15.84 -35.16
C TRP A 453 -29.12 -15.76 -33.70
N VAL A 454 -29.46 -16.76 -32.86
CA VAL A 454 -29.13 -16.76 -31.45
C VAL A 454 -27.87 -17.61 -31.21
N LYS A 455 -26.73 -16.98 -31.47
CA LYS A 455 -25.40 -17.56 -31.25
C LYS A 455 -24.66 -16.69 -30.24
N PRO A 456 -24.51 -17.13 -28.98
CA PRO A 456 -23.87 -16.36 -27.95
C PRO A 456 -22.46 -15.89 -28.31
N GLU A 457 -21.70 -16.70 -29.05
CA GLU A 457 -20.36 -16.39 -29.55
C GLU A 457 -20.31 -15.15 -30.49
N ASN A 458 -21.43 -14.85 -31.16
CA ASN A 458 -21.55 -13.68 -32.02
C ASN A 458 -21.96 -12.40 -31.28
N MET A 459 -22.30 -12.54 -29.97
CA MET A 459 -22.77 -11.43 -29.12
C MET A 459 -21.66 -10.79 -28.28
N VAL A 460 -20.45 -11.33 -28.27
CA VAL A 460 -19.37 -10.93 -27.33
C VAL A 460 -18.40 -9.89 -27.89
N GLY A 461 -18.49 -9.54 -29.18
CA GLY A 461 -17.52 -8.64 -29.83
C GLY A 461 -16.11 -9.25 -29.92
N SER A 462 -15.16 -8.45 -30.40
CA SER A 462 -13.74 -8.87 -30.42
C SER A 462 -12.97 -8.29 -29.23
N MET A 463 -12.15 -9.10 -28.57
CA MET A 463 -11.06 -8.56 -27.76
C MET A 463 -10.02 -7.96 -28.72
N LYS A 464 -9.89 -6.63 -28.73
CA LYS A 464 -8.83 -5.93 -29.45
C LYS A 464 -7.61 -5.77 -28.57
#